data_4417a3181eecb7baf2c677fd54f02827
#
_entry.id   4417a3181eecb7baf2c677fd54f02827
#
_cell.length_a   1.000
_cell.length_b   1.000
_cell.length_c   1.000
_cell.angle_alpha   90.00
_cell.angle_beta   90.00
_cell.angle_gamma   90.00
#
_symmetry.space_group_name_H-M   'P 1'
#
loop_
_entity.id
_entity.type
_entity.pdbx_description
1 polymer ?
#
loop_
_entity_poly.entity_id
_entity_poly.type
_entity_poly.pdbx_seq_one_letter_code
_entity_poly.pdbx_strand_id
1 'polypeptide(L)'
;YMQQELQTLKEHSNLRRLPQLTHEGRTVVADGRHMLNLSSNDYLGLAADRQLKEEFLQTLTPDTFLPTSSSSRLLTGNFGIYEELETELATLFGTETALVLNSGYHANMGILPAVSDAQTLILADKLVHASIIDGIRLSTARCIRFRHNDLVQLERLLEQHHATFRQLIIVTE
;
A
#
# COMPACT_ATOMS: atom_id res chain seq x y z
N TYR A 1 14.10 28.37 6.58
CA TYR A 1 13.17 27.39 7.14
C TYR A 1 13.63 25.95 6.83
N MET A 2 13.66 25.49 5.56
CA MET A 2 14.04 24.11 5.19
C MET A 2 15.43 23.68 5.71
N GLN A 3 16.44 24.54 5.68
CA GLN A 3 17.77 24.20 6.19
C GLN A 3 17.76 23.97 7.71
N GLN A 4 16.98 24.77 8.46
CA GLN A 4 16.81 24.57 9.89
C GLN A 4 16.11 23.25 10.22
N GLU A 5 15.02 22.93 9.50
CA GLU A 5 14.33 21.65 9.65
C GLU A 5 15.25 20.44 9.37
N LEU A 6 16.02 20.51 8.28
CA LEU A 6 16.99 19.45 7.97
C LEU A 6 18.07 19.32 9.07
N GLN A 7 18.52 20.43 9.64
CA GLN A 7 19.47 20.40 10.73
C GLN A 7 18.86 19.77 11.99
N THR A 8 17.63 20.15 12.34
CA THR A 8 16.88 19.57 13.47
C THR A 8 16.69 18.06 13.30
N LEU A 9 16.29 17.61 12.10
CA LEU A 9 16.16 16.18 11.81
C LEU A 9 17.50 15.44 11.96
N LYS A 10 18.59 16.06 11.55
CA LYS A 10 19.95 15.50 11.68
C LYS A 10 20.38 15.39 13.14
N GLU A 11 20.16 16.44 13.93
CA GLU A 11 20.48 16.49 15.36
C GLU A 11 19.70 15.45 16.17
N HIS A 12 18.44 15.19 15.79
CA HIS A 12 17.61 14.16 16.43
C HIS A 12 17.77 12.77 15.81
N SER A 13 18.74 12.55 14.93
CA SER A 13 18.96 11.26 14.20
C SER A 13 17.74 10.77 13.41
N ASN A 14 16.86 11.70 13.00
CA ASN A 14 15.64 11.42 12.24
C ASN A 14 15.77 11.72 10.75
N LEU A 15 16.93 12.22 10.31
CA LEU A 15 17.19 12.52 8.91
C LEU A 15 17.31 11.21 8.12
N ARG A 16 16.31 10.90 7.31
CA ARG A 16 16.34 9.77 6.40
C ARG A 16 17.03 10.15 5.09
N ARG A 17 17.88 9.26 4.61
CA ARG A 17 18.54 9.39 3.30
C ARG A 17 18.22 8.15 2.48
N LEU A 18 18.09 8.31 1.17
CA LEU A 18 17.97 7.20 0.25
C LEU A 18 19.36 6.57 0.06
N PRO A 19 19.58 5.34 0.51
CA PRO A 19 20.86 4.68 0.31
C PRO A 19 21.03 4.29 -1.16
N GLN A 20 22.27 4.36 -1.67
CA GLN A 20 22.61 3.75 -2.95
C GLN A 20 23.03 2.30 -2.69
N LEU A 21 22.25 1.37 -3.19
CA LEU A 21 22.47 -0.06 -2.99
C LEU A 21 22.57 -0.77 -4.33
N THR A 22 23.51 -1.72 -4.42
CA THR A 22 23.52 -2.72 -5.49
C THR A 22 22.85 -3.99 -4.99
N HIS A 23 21.88 -4.51 -5.74
CA HIS A 23 21.17 -5.73 -5.39
C HIS A 23 21.83 -6.95 -6.04
N GLU A 24 22.14 -7.97 -5.23
CA GLU A 24 22.73 -9.23 -5.66
C GLU A 24 21.91 -10.39 -5.09
N GLY A 25 20.76 -10.67 -5.73
CA GLY A 25 19.81 -11.67 -5.24
C GLY A 25 19.31 -11.32 -3.83
N ARG A 26 19.62 -12.17 -2.86
CA ARG A 26 19.23 -11.97 -1.44
C ARG A 26 20.16 -11.04 -0.65
N THR A 27 21.20 -10.50 -1.27
CA THR A 27 22.14 -9.58 -0.64
C THR A 27 22.08 -8.20 -1.27
N VAL A 28 22.49 -7.19 -0.52
CA VAL A 28 22.72 -5.83 -1.00
C VAL A 28 24.13 -5.39 -0.66
N VAL A 29 24.68 -4.57 -1.53
CA VAL A 29 26.02 -3.99 -1.34
C VAL A 29 25.88 -2.49 -1.15
N ALA A 30 26.40 -1.98 -0.05
CA ALA A 30 26.53 -0.55 0.23
C ALA A 30 27.95 -0.27 0.73
N ASP A 31 28.61 0.74 0.19
CA ASP A 31 29.98 1.14 0.57
C ASP A 31 30.97 -0.06 0.59
N GLY A 32 30.85 -0.96 -0.37
CA GLY A 32 31.67 -2.17 -0.49
C GLY A 32 31.38 -3.28 0.54
N ARG A 33 30.32 -3.13 1.34
CA ARG A 33 29.89 -4.14 2.32
C ARG A 33 28.74 -4.96 1.79
N HIS A 34 28.87 -6.29 1.80
CA HIS A 34 27.77 -7.20 1.49
C HIS A 34 26.94 -7.47 2.73
N MET A 35 25.64 -7.30 2.62
CA MET A 35 24.67 -7.46 3.70
C MET A 35 23.49 -8.30 3.23
N LEU A 36 22.96 -9.15 4.12
CA LEU A 36 21.72 -9.85 3.84
C LEU A 36 20.56 -8.85 3.82
N ASN A 37 19.75 -8.88 2.77
CA ASN A 37 18.60 -7.99 2.62
C ASN A 37 17.38 -8.55 3.38
N LEU A 38 17.18 -8.09 4.60
CA LEU A 38 15.99 -8.42 5.41
C LEU A 38 14.86 -7.40 5.27
N SER A 39 15.03 -6.39 4.39
CA SER A 39 14.05 -5.32 4.17
C SER A 39 13.30 -5.48 2.83
N SER A 40 13.49 -6.61 2.15
CA SER A 40 12.85 -6.88 0.86
C SER A 40 11.44 -7.44 1.06
N ASN A 41 10.52 -6.99 0.22
CA ASN A 41 9.19 -7.60 0.06
C ASN A 41 9.17 -8.68 -1.04
N ASP A 42 10.30 -8.94 -1.68
CA ASP A 42 10.47 -9.99 -2.69
C ASP A 42 10.62 -11.37 -2.01
N TYR A 43 9.57 -11.81 -1.35
CA TYR A 43 9.57 -13.06 -0.56
C TYR A 43 9.77 -14.31 -1.41
N LEU A 44 9.36 -14.26 -2.68
CA LEU A 44 9.51 -15.38 -3.63
C LEU A 44 10.79 -15.28 -4.47
N GLY A 45 11.57 -14.22 -4.35
CA GLY A 45 12.81 -14.02 -5.10
C GLY A 45 12.60 -13.73 -6.59
N LEU A 46 11.42 -13.32 -7.00
CA LEU A 46 11.05 -13.12 -8.41
C LEU A 46 11.88 -12.00 -9.08
N ALA A 47 12.34 -11.03 -8.31
CA ALA A 47 13.21 -9.97 -8.85
C ALA A 47 14.54 -10.49 -9.39
N ALA A 48 15.03 -11.63 -8.91
CA ALA A 48 16.25 -12.27 -9.37
C ALA A 48 16.00 -13.40 -10.39
N ASP A 49 14.75 -13.80 -10.63
CA ASP A 49 14.39 -14.86 -11.55
C ASP A 49 14.59 -14.41 -13.00
N ARG A 50 15.67 -14.91 -13.59
CA ARG A 50 16.05 -14.58 -14.97
C ARG A 50 15.10 -15.22 -15.99
N GLN A 51 14.69 -16.47 -15.73
CA GLN A 51 13.83 -17.20 -16.65
C GLN A 51 12.46 -16.51 -16.76
N LEU A 52 11.85 -16.16 -15.62
CA LEU A 52 10.60 -15.43 -15.59
C LEU A 52 10.68 -14.11 -16.35
N LYS A 53 11.79 -13.37 -16.21
CA LYS A 53 12.00 -12.12 -16.96
C LYS A 53 12.11 -12.35 -18.46
N GLU A 54 12.87 -13.35 -18.88
CA GLU A 54 13.04 -13.70 -20.29
C GLU A 54 11.71 -14.15 -20.92
N GLU A 55 10.96 -15.00 -20.24
CA GLU A 55 9.62 -15.43 -20.66
C GLU A 55 8.67 -14.23 -20.79
N PHE A 56 8.61 -13.36 -19.80
CA PHE A 56 7.79 -12.15 -19.86
C PHE A 56 8.17 -11.25 -21.03
N LEU A 57 9.46 -10.98 -21.23
CA LEU A 57 9.92 -10.12 -22.35
C LEU A 57 9.58 -10.71 -23.72
N GLN A 58 9.52 -12.04 -23.86
CA GLN A 58 9.13 -12.70 -25.11
C GLN A 58 7.64 -12.54 -25.45
N THR A 59 6.80 -12.23 -24.46
CA THR A 59 5.37 -11.98 -24.68
C THR A 59 5.08 -10.58 -25.19
N LEU A 60 6.05 -9.65 -25.07
CA LEU A 60 5.88 -8.27 -25.48
C LEU A 60 6.07 -8.09 -26.97
N THR A 61 5.13 -7.39 -27.59
CA THR A 61 5.19 -6.96 -28.98
C THR A 61 5.03 -5.44 -29.04
N PRO A 62 5.32 -4.78 -30.17
CA PRO A 62 5.03 -3.35 -30.33
C PRO A 62 3.57 -2.97 -30.05
N ASP A 63 2.64 -3.87 -30.28
CA ASP A 63 1.21 -3.64 -30.06
C ASP A 63 0.77 -3.86 -28.60
N THR A 64 1.44 -4.76 -27.89
CA THR A 64 1.12 -5.07 -26.48
C THR A 64 1.96 -4.29 -25.49
N PHE A 65 3.12 -3.77 -25.88
CA PHE A 65 3.96 -2.94 -25.04
C PHE A 65 3.45 -1.50 -25.00
N LEU A 66 2.79 -1.14 -23.93
CA LEU A 66 2.25 0.20 -23.72
C LEU A 66 3.17 1.00 -22.79
N PRO A 67 4.02 1.89 -23.29
CA PRO A 67 4.99 2.62 -22.47
C PRO A 67 4.38 3.73 -21.62
N THR A 68 3.09 4.02 -21.82
CA THR A 68 2.35 5.06 -21.10
C THR A 68 0.87 4.70 -21.00
N SER A 69 0.22 5.10 -19.93
CA SER A 69 -1.25 5.04 -19.81
C SER A 69 -1.95 6.21 -20.53
N SER A 70 -1.20 7.17 -21.07
CA SER A 70 -1.69 8.35 -21.80
C SER A 70 -2.60 9.28 -21.02
N SER A 71 -3.44 8.76 -20.12
CA SER A 71 -4.43 9.49 -19.32
C SER A 71 -4.81 8.72 -18.06
N SER A 72 -5.66 9.31 -17.24
CA SER A 72 -6.28 8.60 -16.11
C SER A 72 -7.22 7.50 -16.59
N ARG A 73 -7.39 6.45 -15.80
CA ARG A 73 -8.31 5.33 -16.08
C ARG A 73 -9.76 5.79 -16.26
N LEU A 74 -10.18 6.81 -15.53
CA LEU A 74 -11.54 7.36 -15.63
C LEU A 74 -11.83 8.01 -17.00
N LEU A 75 -10.80 8.40 -17.74
CA LEU A 75 -10.91 9.01 -19.06
C LEU A 75 -10.56 7.99 -20.15
N THR A 76 -9.34 8.08 -20.70
CA THR A 76 -8.90 7.26 -21.84
C THR A 76 -7.75 6.31 -21.50
N GLY A 77 -7.29 6.28 -20.26
CA GLY A 77 -6.15 5.49 -19.82
C GLY A 77 -6.49 4.10 -19.24
N ASN A 78 -7.76 3.66 -19.38
CA ASN A 78 -8.16 2.31 -18.97
C ASN A 78 -7.97 1.34 -20.14
N PHE A 79 -6.75 0.86 -20.33
CA PHE A 79 -6.43 -0.14 -21.33
C PHE A 79 -6.94 -1.53 -20.94
N GLY A 80 -7.20 -2.41 -21.92
CA GLY A 80 -7.73 -3.76 -21.71
C GLY A 80 -6.90 -4.62 -20.76
N ILE A 81 -5.60 -4.39 -20.68
CA ILE A 81 -4.71 -5.11 -19.74
C ILE A 81 -5.10 -4.90 -18.27
N TYR A 82 -5.73 -3.78 -17.92
CA TYR A 82 -6.25 -3.59 -16.56
C TYR A 82 -7.43 -4.52 -16.27
N GLU A 83 -8.35 -4.67 -17.23
CA GLU A 83 -9.51 -5.53 -17.09
C GLU A 83 -9.10 -7.01 -17.03
N GLU A 84 -8.14 -7.40 -17.84
CA GLU A 84 -7.57 -8.75 -17.81
C GLU A 84 -6.95 -9.05 -16.45
N LEU A 85 -6.07 -8.17 -15.95
CA LEU A 85 -5.42 -8.33 -14.64
C LEU A 85 -6.44 -8.34 -13.51
N GLU A 86 -7.41 -7.44 -13.51
CA GLU A 86 -8.45 -7.34 -12.48
C GLU A 86 -9.34 -8.61 -12.48
N THR A 87 -9.65 -9.16 -13.64
CA THR A 87 -10.39 -10.41 -13.76
C THR A 87 -9.60 -11.60 -13.21
N GLU A 88 -8.32 -11.69 -13.53
CA GLU A 88 -7.45 -12.75 -12.99
C GLU A 88 -7.28 -12.64 -11.48
N LEU A 89 -7.08 -11.42 -10.95
CA LEU A 89 -6.99 -11.19 -9.51
C LEU A 89 -8.30 -11.54 -8.80
N ALA A 90 -9.44 -11.14 -9.33
CA ALA A 90 -10.74 -11.50 -8.77
C ALA A 90 -10.93 -13.01 -8.71
N THR A 91 -10.55 -13.72 -9.78
CA THR A 91 -10.60 -15.19 -9.86
C THR A 91 -9.65 -15.83 -8.84
N LEU A 92 -8.41 -15.36 -8.77
CA LEU A 92 -7.39 -15.88 -7.86
C LEU A 92 -7.80 -15.75 -6.38
N PHE A 93 -8.39 -14.62 -6.02
CA PHE A 93 -8.82 -14.33 -4.64
C PHE A 93 -10.27 -14.75 -4.34
N GLY A 94 -11.01 -15.26 -5.32
CA GLY A 94 -12.42 -15.70 -5.16
C GLY A 94 -13.36 -14.55 -4.81
N THR A 95 -13.12 -13.35 -5.36
CA THR A 95 -13.93 -12.15 -5.17
C THR A 95 -14.76 -11.84 -6.41
N GLU A 96 -15.85 -11.09 -6.26
CA GLU A 96 -16.67 -10.66 -7.42
C GLU A 96 -15.88 -9.75 -8.37
N THR A 97 -14.98 -8.94 -7.84
CA THR A 97 -14.21 -7.97 -8.62
C THR A 97 -12.91 -7.63 -7.91
N ALA A 98 -11.98 -7.06 -8.65
CA ALA A 98 -10.75 -6.46 -8.15
C ALA A 98 -10.55 -5.09 -8.78
N LEU A 99 -9.82 -4.21 -8.11
CA LEU A 99 -9.43 -2.90 -8.63
C LEU A 99 -7.92 -2.69 -8.42
N VAL A 100 -7.20 -2.51 -9.51
CA VAL A 100 -5.76 -2.22 -9.49
C VAL A 100 -5.52 -0.73 -9.35
N LEU A 101 -4.73 -0.35 -8.36
CA LEU A 101 -4.26 1.01 -8.14
C LEU A 101 -2.74 1.07 -8.28
N ASN A 102 -2.20 2.23 -8.60
CA ASN A 102 -0.78 2.42 -8.86
C ASN A 102 0.14 2.28 -7.63
N SER A 103 -0.42 2.23 -6.43
CA SER A 103 0.31 1.89 -5.19
C SER A 103 -0.65 1.58 -4.04
N GLY A 104 -0.17 0.82 -3.05
CA GLY A 104 -0.90 0.58 -1.79
C GLY A 104 -1.17 1.88 -1.02
N TYR A 105 -0.28 2.88 -1.12
CA TYR A 105 -0.52 4.20 -0.54
C TYR A 105 -1.78 4.85 -1.11
N HIS A 106 -1.92 4.90 -2.44
CA HIS A 106 -3.11 5.44 -3.10
C HIS A 106 -4.35 4.59 -2.83
N ALA A 107 -4.21 3.27 -2.73
CA ALA A 107 -5.31 2.39 -2.34
C ALA A 107 -5.87 2.79 -0.96
N ASN A 108 -5.03 2.89 0.05
CA ASN A 108 -5.44 3.27 1.40
C ASN A 108 -6.02 4.68 1.48
N MET A 109 -5.45 5.64 0.72
CA MET A 109 -5.96 7.01 0.66
C MET A 109 -7.29 7.12 -0.09
N GLY A 110 -7.55 6.26 -1.06
CA GLY A 110 -8.77 6.28 -1.87
C GLY A 110 -9.91 5.47 -1.25
N ILE A 111 -9.64 4.27 -0.74
CA ILE A 111 -10.67 3.34 -0.26
C ILE A 111 -11.38 3.87 0.98
N LEU A 112 -10.62 4.29 2.01
CA LEU A 112 -11.22 4.69 3.28
C LEU A 112 -12.21 5.85 3.15
N PRO A 113 -11.89 6.96 2.45
CA PRO A 113 -12.88 8.00 2.20
C PRO A 113 -14.05 7.54 1.33
N ALA A 114 -13.82 6.63 0.38
CA ALA A 114 -14.87 6.16 -0.54
C ALA A 114 -15.92 5.27 0.15
N VAL A 115 -15.52 4.49 1.17
CA VAL A 115 -16.41 3.55 1.86
C VAL A 115 -16.94 4.07 3.20
N SER A 116 -16.62 5.30 3.58
CA SER A 116 -16.99 5.88 4.87
C SER A 116 -17.55 7.29 4.75
N ASP A 117 -18.38 7.67 5.72
CA ASP A 117 -18.98 8.99 5.83
C ASP A 117 -19.04 9.48 7.29
N ALA A 118 -19.72 10.60 7.54
CA ALA A 118 -19.86 11.17 8.88
C ALA A 118 -20.63 10.28 9.88
N GLN A 119 -21.34 9.25 9.41
CA GLN A 119 -22.05 8.27 10.23
C GLN A 119 -21.26 6.96 10.38
N THR A 120 -20.01 6.95 9.95
CA THR A 120 -19.10 5.81 10.03
C THR A 120 -18.13 6.00 11.21
N LEU A 121 -17.90 4.96 11.99
CA LEU A 121 -16.80 4.88 12.93
C LEU A 121 -15.73 3.91 12.42
N ILE A 122 -14.52 4.41 12.28
CA ILE A 122 -13.34 3.59 11.96
C ILE A 122 -12.62 3.24 13.27
N LEU A 123 -12.50 1.94 13.54
CA LEU A 123 -11.69 1.40 14.63
C LEU A 123 -10.35 0.94 14.03
N ALA A 124 -9.29 1.72 14.25
CA ALA A 124 -7.99 1.46 13.65
C ALA A 124 -6.98 0.95 14.69
N ASP A 125 -6.27 -0.11 14.35
CA ASP A 125 -5.12 -0.56 15.13
C ASP A 125 -4.05 0.54 15.22
N LYS A 126 -3.36 0.63 16.34
CA LYS A 126 -2.32 1.66 16.57
C LYS A 126 -1.11 1.54 15.65
N LEU A 127 -0.83 0.36 15.13
CA LEU A 127 0.35 0.09 14.29
C LEU A 127 0.02 -0.01 12.80
N VAL A 128 -1.18 0.36 12.36
CA VAL A 128 -1.49 0.43 10.93
C VAL A 128 -0.53 1.38 10.19
N HIS A 129 -0.27 1.07 8.94
CA HIS A 129 0.62 1.84 8.08
C HIS A 129 0.21 3.33 8.01
N ALA A 130 1.20 4.21 7.86
CA ALA A 130 0.97 5.66 7.80
C ALA A 130 -0.02 6.08 6.72
N SER A 131 -0.04 5.41 5.56
CA SER A 131 -1.00 5.68 4.49
C SER A 131 -2.46 5.43 4.89
N ILE A 132 -2.71 4.47 5.78
CA ILE A 132 -4.05 4.21 6.34
C ILE A 132 -4.48 5.40 7.20
N ILE A 133 -3.57 5.92 8.03
CA ILE A 133 -3.84 7.10 8.84
C ILE A 133 -4.15 8.32 7.95
N ASP A 134 -3.43 8.48 6.85
CA ASP A 134 -3.68 9.57 5.90
C ASP A 134 -5.03 9.38 5.19
N GLY A 135 -5.40 8.16 4.80
CA GLY A 135 -6.72 7.83 4.27
C GLY A 135 -7.86 8.12 5.27
N ILE A 136 -7.67 7.77 6.54
CA ILE A 136 -8.63 8.10 7.61
C ILE A 136 -8.80 9.63 7.74
N ARG A 137 -7.72 10.39 7.69
CA ARG A 137 -7.76 11.86 7.77
C ARG A 137 -8.49 12.51 6.59
N LEU A 138 -8.45 11.90 5.42
CA LEU A 138 -9.18 12.36 4.24
C LEU A 138 -10.67 12.03 4.30
N SER A 139 -11.07 11.06 5.12
CA SER A 139 -12.48 10.72 5.32
C SER A 139 -13.16 11.70 6.29
N THR A 140 -14.50 11.72 6.24
CA THR A 140 -15.31 12.44 7.23
C THR A 140 -15.70 11.56 8.42
N ALA A 141 -15.26 10.30 8.45
CA ALA A 141 -15.55 9.33 9.47
C ALA A 141 -14.88 9.70 10.80
N ARG A 142 -15.52 9.34 11.89
CA ARG A 142 -14.89 9.39 13.20
C ARG A 142 -13.91 8.21 13.32
N CYS A 143 -12.76 8.42 13.95
CA CYS A 143 -11.77 7.35 14.19
C CYS A 143 -11.48 7.20 15.69
N ILE A 144 -11.43 5.95 16.14
CA ILE A 144 -10.88 5.57 17.45
C ILE A 144 -9.75 4.56 17.20
N ARG A 145 -8.59 4.82 17.79
CA ARG A 145 -7.44 3.90 17.69
C ARG A 145 -7.41 2.97 18.91
N PHE A 146 -7.35 1.67 18.68
CA PHE A 146 -7.18 0.67 19.72
C PHE A 146 -5.72 0.16 19.77
N ARG A 147 -5.34 -0.43 20.91
CA ARG A 147 -3.98 -0.98 21.09
C ARG A 147 -3.75 -2.15 20.15
N HIS A 148 -2.53 -2.24 19.64
CA HIS A 148 -2.13 -3.29 18.71
C HIS A 148 -2.52 -4.69 19.20
N ASN A 149 -3.26 -5.42 18.37
CA ASN A 149 -3.77 -6.78 18.63
C ASN A 149 -4.59 -6.93 19.94
N ASP A 150 -5.12 -5.85 20.50
CA ASP A 150 -5.97 -5.90 21.69
C ASP A 150 -7.44 -6.15 21.29
N LEU A 151 -7.76 -7.44 21.10
CA LEU A 151 -9.10 -7.87 20.71
C LEU A 151 -10.14 -7.57 21.80
N VAL A 152 -9.76 -7.61 23.08
CA VAL A 152 -10.66 -7.27 24.20
C VAL A 152 -11.05 -5.80 24.16
N GLN A 153 -10.08 -4.91 23.89
CA GLN A 153 -10.41 -3.49 23.71
C GLN A 153 -11.26 -3.27 22.47
N LEU A 154 -10.97 -3.96 21.35
CA LEU A 154 -11.74 -3.86 20.11
C LEU A 154 -13.21 -4.29 20.33
N GLU A 155 -13.44 -5.44 20.96
CA GLU A 155 -14.77 -5.95 21.28
C GLU A 155 -15.56 -4.95 22.13
N ARG A 156 -14.97 -4.43 23.20
CA ARG A 156 -15.60 -3.40 24.03
C ARG A 156 -15.97 -2.14 23.24
N LEU A 157 -15.12 -1.69 22.31
CA LEU A 157 -15.41 -0.53 21.46
C LEU A 157 -16.56 -0.83 20.48
N LEU A 158 -16.62 -2.04 19.93
CA LEU A 158 -17.73 -2.48 19.08
C LEU A 158 -19.05 -2.47 19.86
N GLU A 159 -19.09 -3.08 21.04
CA GLU A 159 -20.27 -3.10 21.92
C GLU A 159 -20.72 -1.69 22.29
N GLN A 160 -19.78 -0.80 22.60
CA GLN A 160 -20.08 0.57 23.00
C GLN A 160 -20.66 1.42 21.87
N HIS A 161 -20.29 1.14 20.60
CA HIS A 161 -20.57 2.04 19.48
C HIS A 161 -21.52 1.45 18.41
N HIS A 162 -21.84 0.14 18.43
CA HIS A 162 -22.64 -0.51 17.39
C HIS A 162 -24.02 0.13 17.18
N ALA A 163 -24.64 0.67 18.23
CA ALA A 163 -25.96 1.33 18.12
C ALA A 163 -25.86 2.83 17.80
N THR A 164 -24.67 3.42 17.81
CA THR A 164 -24.48 4.87 17.64
C THR A 164 -24.17 5.23 16.18
N PHE A 165 -23.44 4.36 15.48
CA PHE A 165 -23.00 4.59 14.10
C PHE A 165 -23.72 3.66 13.14
N ARG A 166 -24.02 4.15 11.96
CA ARG A 166 -24.62 3.35 10.89
C ARG A 166 -23.67 2.25 10.40
N GLN A 167 -22.38 2.52 10.42
CA GLN A 167 -21.34 1.62 9.93
C GLN A 167 -20.13 1.63 10.86
N LEU A 168 -19.58 0.45 11.11
CA LEU A 168 -18.32 0.26 11.80
C LEU A 168 -17.32 -0.37 10.85
N ILE A 169 -16.15 0.23 10.70
CA ILE A 169 -15.04 -0.28 9.88
C ILE A 169 -13.88 -0.58 10.81
N ILE A 170 -13.43 -1.83 10.81
CA ILE A 170 -12.22 -2.25 11.53
C ILE A 170 -11.07 -2.22 10.53
N VAL A 171 -9.97 -1.56 10.91
CA VAL A 171 -8.76 -1.47 10.10
C VAL A 171 -7.58 -2.00 10.89
N THR A 172 -6.95 -3.03 10.35
CA THR A 172 -5.76 -3.69 10.91
C THR A 172 -4.80 -4.07 9.80
N GLU A 173 -3.57 -4.42 10.16
CA GLU A 173 -2.50 -4.81 9.25
C GLU A 173 -1.75 -6.02 9.83
#